data_938f0eab0e9ca75d76e56936c49b9fea
#
_entry.id   938f0eab0e9ca75d76e56936c49b9fea
#
_cell.length_a   1.000
_cell.length_b   1.000
_cell.length_c   1.000
_cell.angle_alpha   90.00
_cell.angle_beta   90.00
_cell.angle_gamma   90.00
#
_symmetry.space_group_name_H-M   'P 1'
#
loop_
_entity.id
_entity.type
_entity.pdbx_description
1 polymer ?
#
loop_
_entity_poly.entity_id
_entity_poly.type
_entity_poly.pdbx_seq_one_letter_code
_entity_poly.pdbx_strand_id
1 'polypeptide(L)'
;EVRGTLHNTAVVIDNHGEIMGTQVKGHIPRVGDFNESTYYMEGDSGHPVFDTEFGKIGINICYGRHHPLNWMAFGLNGAEIVFNPSATIGGLSEPIWGIEARNAAIANHYFAVGINRVGTEVYPHAFTSGDGKGAHKDFGHFYGSTYVAAPDGSRTPGLCRNKDGLLLTEVDLNMCQQIKDKWGFTMTARYDQYAKLLSKFVEPGYVQ
;
A
#
# COMPACT_ATOMS: atom_id res chain seq x y z
N GLU A 1 -7.02 15.11 11.26
CA GLU A 1 -8.19 15.09 12.16
C GLU A 1 -9.36 15.83 11.51
N VAL A 2 -10.54 15.23 11.56
CA VAL A 2 -11.78 15.85 11.10
C VAL A 2 -12.83 15.74 12.21
N ARG A 3 -13.21 16.86 12.81
CA ARG A 3 -14.23 16.91 13.89
C ARG A 3 -13.96 15.94 15.05
N GLY A 4 -12.70 15.84 15.48
CA GLY A 4 -12.27 14.94 16.55
C GLY A 4 -12.00 13.49 16.08
N THR A 5 -12.25 13.15 14.84
CA THR A 5 -11.98 11.84 14.26
C THR A 5 -10.58 11.82 13.64
N LEU A 6 -9.78 10.82 13.98
CA LEU A 6 -8.43 10.65 13.44
C LEU A 6 -8.43 9.75 12.19
N HIS A 7 -7.68 10.17 11.18
CA HIS A 7 -7.44 9.41 9.96
C HIS A 7 -5.94 9.31 9.67
N ASN A 8 -5.51 8.17 9.19
CA ASN A 8 -4.18 8.00 8.62
C ASN A 8 -4.22 8.49 7.17
N THR A 9 -3.50 9.56 6.87
CA THR A 9 -3.65 10.28 5.59
C THR A 9 -2.30 10.60 4.97
N ALA A 10 -2.14 10.25 3.70
CA ALA A 10 -1.05 10.74 2.86
C ALA A 10 -1.48 12.00 2.12
N VAL A 11 -0.57 12.96 2.00
CA VAL A 11 -0.74 14.20 1.23
C VAL A 11 0.16 14.13 0.01
N VAL A 12 -0.38 14.46 -1.15
CA VAL A 12 0.39 14.58 -2.40
C VAL A 12 0.64 16.06 -2.67
N ILE A 13 1.92 16.40 -2.81
CA ILE A 13 2.40 17.76 -3.05
C ILE A 13 3.16 17.76 -4.37
N ASP A 14 2.88 18.70 -5.25
CA ASP A 14 3.54 18.82 -6.54
C ASP A 14 4.95 19.47 -6.42
N ASN A 15 5.62 19.58 -7.56
CA ASN A 15 6.96 20.18 -7.66
C ASN A 15 6.98 21.71 -7.46
N HIS A 16 5.83 22.35 -7.32
CA HIS A 16 5.67 23.78 -6.96
C HIS A 16 5.37 23.98 -5.48
N GLY A 17 5.16 22.89 -4.72
CA GLY A 17 4.81 22.93 -3.30
C GLY A 17 3.31 23.03 -3.03
N GLU A 18 2.47 22.88 -4.06
CA GLU A 18 1.01 22.94 -3.94
C GLU A 18 0.42 21.56 -3.62
N ILE A 19 -0.58 21.54 -2.75
CA ILE A 19 -1.27 20.29 -2.38
C ILE A 19 -2.18 19.87 -3.53
N MET A 20 -1.86 18.76 -4.18
CA MET A 20 -2.70 18.15 -5.23
C MET A 20 -3.92 17.42 -4.64
N GLY A 21 -3.78 16.85 -3.46
CA GLY A 21 -4.84 16.14 -2.78
C GLY A 21 -4.34 15.19 -1.70
N THR A 22 -5.25 14.35 -1.22
CA THR A 22 -4.97 13.42 -0.12
C THR A 22 -5.52 12.03 -0.42
N GLN A 23 -4.85 11.02 0.14
CA GLN A 23 -5.35 9.65 0.23
C GLN A 23 -5.52 9.28 1.70
N VAL A 24 -6.71 8.90 2.09
CA VAL A 24 -6.99 8.37 3.43
C VAL A 24 -6.87 6.85 3.42
N LYS A 25 -6.23 6.29 4.44
CA LYS A 25 -6.07 4.83 4.60
C LYS A 25 -7.43 4.16 4.72
N GLY A 26 -7.80 3.37 3.72
CA GLY A 26 -9.09 2.67 3.69
C GLY A 26 -9.11 1.35 4.46
N HIS A 27 -7.97 0.68 4.57
CA HIS A 27 -7.86 -0.61 5.24
C HIS A 27 -7.08 -0.46 6.54
N ILE A 28 -7.78 -0.56 7.67
CA ILE A 28 -7.21 -0.35 9.00
C ILE A 28 -6.91 -1.70 9.65
N PRO A 29 -5.65 -1.97 10.06
CA PRO A 29 -5.27 -3.24 10.67
C PRO A 29 -5.89 -3.40 12.07
N ARG A 30 -6.12 -4.69 12.43
CA ARG A 30 -6.67 -5.12 13.72
C ARG A 30 -5.85 -6.28 14.27
N VAL A 31 -4.54 -6.12 14.34
CA VAL A 31 -3.62 -7.21 14.69
C VAL A 31 -2.54 -6.75 15.66
N GLY A 32 -2.48 -7.37 16.83
CA GLY A 32 -1.45 -7.10 17.84
C GLY A 32 -1.25 -5.61 18.12
N ASP A 33 -0.01 -5.18 18.14
CA ASP A 33 0.36 -3.76 18.36
C ASP A 33 -0.10 -2.82 17.22
N PHE A 34 -0.43 -3.38 16.06
CA PHE A 34 -0.98 -2.65 14.92
C PHE A 34 -2.51 -2.66 14.91
N ASN A 35 -3.15 -2.67 16.07
CA ASN A 35 -4.59 -2.55 16.21
C ASN A 35 -5.04 -1.07 16.04
N GLU A 36 -4.78 -0.51 14.85
CA GLU A 36 -5.04 0.90 14.53
C GLU A 36 -6.54 1.24 14.57
N SER A 37 -7.43 0.25 14.49
CA SER A 37 -8.88 0.45 14.57
C SER A 37 -9.35 0.97 15.95
N THR A 38 -8.47 1.01 16.95
CA THR A 38 -8.77 1.60 18.26
C THR A 38 -8.69 3.13 18.24
N TYR A 39 -8.07 3.74 17.21
CA TYR A 39 -7.88 5.20 17.13
C TYR A 39 -8.01 5.81 15.75
N TYR A 40 -7.90 5.03 14.65
CA TYR A 40 -8.16 5.51 13.30
C TYR A 40 -9.49 5.01 12.76
N MET A 41 -10.18 5.88 12.04
CA MET A 41 -11.33 5.53 11.21
C MET A 41 -10.88 5.16 9.80
N GLU A 42 -11.63 4.28 9.17
CA GLU A 42 -11.46 3.90 7.77
C GLU A 42 -11.74 5.09 6.84
N GLY A 43 -10.90 5.21 5.80
CA GLY A 43 -11.09 6.24 4.79
C GLY A 43 -12.11 5.83 3.74
N ASP A 44 -12.83 6.80 3.22
CA ASP A 44 -13.82 6.66 2.14
C ASP A 44 -13.42 7.43 0.86
N SER A 45 -12.16 7.89 0.78
CA SER A 45 -11.66 8.67 -0.36
C SER A 45 -11.57 7.89 -1.68
N GLY A 46 -11.92 6.61 -1.66
CA GLY A 46 -11.75 5.73 -2.82
C GLY A 46 -10.27 5.50 -3.15
N HIS A 47 -9.95 5.50 -4.44
CA HIS A 47 -8.61 5.23 -4.96
C HIS A 47 -8.18 6.36 -5.92
N PRO A 48 -7.99 7.59 -5.45
CA PRO A 48 -7.60 8.71 -6.30
C PRO A 48 -6.25 8.45 -6.94
N VAL A 49 -6.14 8.88 -8.19
CA VAL A 49 -4.90 8.92 -8.96
C VAL A 49 -4.62 10.37 -9.28
N PHE A 50 -3.42 10.82 -8.97
CA PHE A 50 -2.99 12.19 -9.12
C PHE A 50 -2.18 12.31 -10.41
N ASP A 51 -2.63 13.20 -11.31
CA ASP A 51 -1.96 13.45 -12.59
C ASP A 51 -0.87 14.51 -12.37
N THR A 52 0.38 14.07 -12.41
CA THR A 52 1.55 14.92 -12.22
C THR A 52 2.27 15.15 -13.55
N GLU A 53 3.16 16.13 -13.59
CA GLU A 53 4.04 16.35 -14.77
C GLU A 53 4.93 15.13 -15.09
N PHE A 54 5.12 14.23 -14.12
CA PHE A 54 6.04 13.08 -14.21
C PHE A 54 5.34 11.74 -14.35
N GLY A 55 4.00 11.72 -14.39
CA GLY A 55 3.19 10.52 -14.49
C GLY A 55 2.05 10.48 -13.47
N LYS A 56 1.21 9.48 -13.59
CA LYS A 56 0.00 9.29 -12.78
C LYS A 56 0.30 8.43 -11.57
N ILE A 57 0.13 9.00 -10.37
CA ILE A 57 0.51 8.32 -9.13
C ILE A 57 -0.68 8.00 -8.24
N GLY A 58 -0.63 6.85 -7.58
CA GLY A 58 -1.56 6.43 -6.54
C GLY A 58 -0.83 6.13 -5.22
N ILE A 59 -1.55 6.22 -4.10
CA ILE A 59 -0.99 5.94 -2.78
C ILE A 59 -1.80 4.85 -2.09
N ASN A 60 -1.23 3.67 -1.97
CA ASN A 60 -1.80 2.54 -1.24
C ASN A 60 -1.18 2.44 0.15
N ILE A 61 -1.81 2.99 1.18
CA ILE A 61 -1.19 3.14 2.50
C ILE A 61 -1.10 1.79 3.23
N CYS A 62 0.13 1.38 3.55
CA CYS A 62 0.53 0.34 4.49
C CYS A 62 -0.27 -0.97 4.35
N TYR A 63 -1.15 -1.27 5.30
CA TYR A 63 -1.98 -2.49 5.36
C TYR A 63 -2.86 -2.71 4.12
N GLY A 64 -3.16 -1.66 3.39
CA GLY A 64 -3.87 -1.73 2.10
C GLY A 64 -3.18 -2.65 1.09
N ARG A 65 -1.87 -2.91 1.24
CA ARG A 65 -1.10 -3.81 0.35
C ARG A 65 -1.55 -5.27 0.41
N HIS A 66 -2.15 -5.71 1.53
CA HIS A 66 -2.64 -7.07 1.71
C HIS A 66 -3.94 -7.36 0.95
N HIS A 67 -4.54 -6.34 0.33
CA HIS A 67 -5.83 -6.42 -0.34
C HIS A 67 -5.64 -6.28 -1.86
N PRO A 68 -5.67 -7.37 -2.63
CA PRO A 68 -5.43 -7.35 -4.09
C PRO A 68 -6.37 -6.41 -4.85
N LEU A 69 -7.63 -6.31 -4.44
CA LEU A 69 -8.61 -5.41 -5.07
C LEU A 69 -8.26 -3.93 -4.86
N ASN A 70 -7.61 -3.60 -3.74
CA ASN A 70 -7.13 -2.24 -3.48
C ASN A 70 -6.05 -1.81 -4.48
N TRP A 71 -5.11 -2.70 -4.79
CA TRP A 71 -4.11 -2.48 -5.84
C TRP A 71 -4.77 -2.37 -7.22
N MET A 72 -5.71 -3.27 -7.52
CA MET A 72 -6.42 -3.28 -8.80
C MET A 72 -7.18 -1.98 -9.04
N ALA A 73 -7.80 -1.41 -8.02
CA ALA A 73 -8.56 -0.18 -8.15
C ALA A 73 -7.70 1.02 -8.59
N PHE A 74 -6.46 1.16 -8.09
CA PHE A 74 -5.51 2.16 -8.60
C PHE A 74 -5.15 1.93 -10.06
N GLY A 75 -4.96 0.68 -10.47
CA GLY A 75 -4.71 0.31 -11.88
C GLY A 75 -5.89 0.66 -12.80
N LEU A 76 -7.12 0.36 -12.36
CA LEU A 76 -8.34 0.71 -13.10
C LEU A 76 -8.53 2.23 -13.23
N ASN A 77 -8.08 3.00 -12.23
CA ASN A 77 -8.10 4.46 -12.26
C ASN A 77 -6.91 5.06 -13.03
N GLY A 78 -6.06 4.22 -13.63
CA GLY A 78 -5.00 4.65 -14.54
C GLY A 78 -3.68 5.05 -13.88
N ALA A 79 -3.40 4.58 -12.67
CA ALA A 79 -2.09 4.79 -12.05
C ALA A 79 -0.97 4.16 -12.88
N GLU A 80 0.15 4.87 -12.99
CA GLU A 80 1.40 4.39 -13.61
C GLU A 80 2.45 4.05 -12.55
N ILE A 81 2.35 4.68 -11.37
CA ILE A 81 3.18 4.38 -10.20
C ILE A 81 2.27 4.35 -8.98
N VAL A 82 2.35 3.28 -8.16
CA VAL A 82 1.64 3.21 -6.88
C VAL A 82 2.63 3.09 -5.74
N PHE A 83 2.64 4.08 -4.85
CA PHE A 83 3.46 4.11 -3.65
C PHE A 83 2.75 3.42 -2.49
N ASN A 84 3.46 2.57 -1.76
CA ASN A 84 2.95 1.93 -0.54
C ASN A 84 3.82 2.33 0.67
N PRO A 85 3.58 3.50 1.26
CA PRO A 85 4.24 3.90 2.49
C PRO A 85 3.75 3.03 3.66
N SER A 86 4.70 2.44 4.38
CA SER A 86 4.44 1.44 5.41
C SER A 86 5.33 1.60 6.64
N ALA A 87 4.81 1.16 7.78
CA ALA A 87 5.58 0.89 8.98
C ALA A 87 5.21 -0.52 9.44
N THR A 88 6.02 -1.52 9.07
CA THR A 88 5.75 -2.93 9.38
C THR A 88 7.01 -3.65 9.83
N ILE A 89 6.81 -4.62 10.75
CA ILE A 89 7.89 -5.34 11.44
C ILE A 89 8.11 -6.75 10.87
N GLY A 90 9.30 -7.31 11.14
CA GLY A 90 9.73 -8.61 10.61
C GLY A 90 8.80 -9.76 10.93
N GLY A 91 8.39 -9.88 12.19
CA GLY A 91 7.49 -10.96 12.64
C GLY A 91 6.09 -10.91 12.05
N LEU A 92 5.68 -9.77 11.49
CA LEU A 92 4.33 -9.58 10.95
C LEU A 92 4.26 -9.83 9.43
N SER A 93 5.17 -9.28 8.63
CA SER A 93 4.94 -9.24 7.19
C SER A 93 6.18 -9.41 6.31
N GLU A 94 7.36 -9.59 6.87
CA GLU A 94 8.59 -9.67 6.07
C GLU A 94 8.58 -10.77 5.00
N PRO A 95 8.07 -11.98 5.25
CA PRO A 95 8.03 -13.04 4.23
C PRO A 95 7.22 -12.69 2.97
N ILE A 96 6.22 -11.84 3.09
CA ILE A 96 5.33 -11.46 1.98
C ILE A 96 5.70 -10.11 1.37
N TRP A 97 6.57 -9.33 2.00
CA TRP A 97 6.94 -7.98 1.58
C TRP A 97 7.41 -7.88 0.13
N GLY A 98 8.34 -8.75 -0.27
CA GLY A 98 8.88 -8.78 -1.63
C GLY A 98 7.93 -9.35 -2.69
N ILE A 99 6.75 -9.84 -2.28
CA ILE A 99 5.78 -10.53 -3.15
C ILE A 99 4.63 -9.60 -3.51
N GLU A 100 4.01 -8.93 -2.53
CA GLU A 100 2.74 -8.22 -2.69
C GLU A 100 2.81 -7.07 -3.70
N ALA A 101 3.73 -6.12 -3.51
CA ALA A 101 3.88 -4.99 -4.43
C ALA A 101 4.39 -5.44 -5.81
N ARG A 102 5.23 -6.47 -5.87
CA ARG A 102 5.71 -7.05 -7.12
C ARG A 102 4.57 -7.72 -7.90
N ASN A 103 3.72 -8.48 -7.22
CA ASN A 103 2.52 -9.06 -7.83
C ASN A 103 1.56 -7.98 -8.31
N ALA A 104 1.38 -6.91 -7.53
CA ALA A 104 0.53 -5.78 -7.90
C ALA A 104 1.03 -5.10 -9.17
N ALA A 105 2.35 -4.87 -9.29
CA ALA A 105 2.97 -4.29 -10.48
C ALA A 105 2.71 -5.13 -11.73
N ILE A 106 2.91 -6.44 -11.65
CA ILE A 106 2.65 -7.38 -12.76
C ILE A 106 1.17 -7.37 -13.15
N ALA A 107 0.28 -7.54 -12.18
CA ALA A 107 -1.14 -7.74 -12.43
C ALA A 107 -1.84 -6.50 -13.00
N ASN A 108 -1.34 -5.29 -12.65
CA ASN A 108 -1.98 -4.03 -13.01
C ASN A 108 -1.15 -3.19 -13.99
N HIS A 109 0.01 -3.68 -14.46
CA HIS A 109 0.88 -3.02 -15.44
C HIS A 109 1.34 -1.61 -15.05
N TYR A 110 1.73 -1.42 -13.79
CA TYR A 110 2.28 -0.18 -13.27
C TYR A 110 3.53 -0.45 -12.43
N PHE A 111 4.27 0.59 -12.07
CA PHE A 111 5.34 0.47 -11.08
C PHE A 111 4.76 0.49 -9.66
N ALA A 112 5.24 -0.39 -8.79
CA ALA A 112 4.86 -0.40 -7.39
C ALA A 112 6.07 -0.15 -6.49
N VAL A 113 5.96 0.78 -5.56
CA VAL A 113 7.04 1.19 -4.66
C VAL A 113 6.69 0.80 -3.24
N GLY A 114 7.31 -0.27 -2.74
CA GLY A 114 7.19 -0.67 -1.34
C GLY A 114 8.16 0.14 -0.48
N ILE A 115 7.64 1.03 0.36
CA ILE A 115 8.42 1.90 1.24
C ILE A 115 8.15 1.47 2.68
N ASN A 116 9.21 1.10 3.41
CA ASN A 116 9.04 0.70 4.80
C ASN A 116 9.97 1.47 5.73
N ARG A 117 9.45 1.81 6.90
CA ARG A 117 10.23 2.31 8.03
C ARG A 117 11.35 1.33 8.39
N VAL A 118 12.46 1.82 8.93
CA VAL A 118 13.58 1.00 9.41
C VAL A 118 13.94 1.38 10.85
N GLY A 119 14.37 0.37 11.63
CA GLY A 119 14.85 0.56 13.00
C GLY A 119 13.86 0.10 14.07
N THR A 120 14.25 0.25 15.32
CA THR A 120 13.42 -0.05 16.50
C THR A 120 13.27 1.23 17.31
N GLU A 121 12.03 1.63 17.58
CA GLU A 121 11.72 2.74 18.48
C GLU A 121 11.32 2.18 19.85
N VAL A 122 12.04 2.62 20.87
CA VAL A 122 11.73 2.27 22.26
C VAL A 122 10.97 3.42 22.90
N TYR A 123 9.77 3.15 23.36
CA TYR A 123 8.92 4.14 24.01
C TYR A 123 9.31 4.34 25.48
N PRO A 124 9.14 5.56 26.03
CA PRO A 124 9.52 5.85 27.41
C PRO A 124 8.71 5.05 28.45
N HIS A 125 7.48 4.69 28.13
CA HIS A 125 6.57 3.92 28.97
C HIS A 125 6.19 2.60 28.32
N ALA A 126 6.06 1.55 29.13
CA ALA A 126 5.54 0.28 28.67
C ALA A 126 4.04 0.41 28.32
N PHE A 127 3.63 -0.31 27.31
CA PHE A 127 2.25 -0.38 26.84
C PHE A 127 1.84 -1.83 26.56
N THR A 128 0.55 -2.05 26.37
CA THR A 128 -0.01 -3.33 25.95
C THR A 128 -1.06 -3.08 24.87
N SER A 129 -1.14 -4.00 23.91
CA SER A 129 -2.13 -3.96 22.83
C SER A 129 -3.47 -4.61 23.21
N GLY A 130 -3.60 -5.07 24.44
CA GLY A 130 -4.81 -5.75 24.90
C GLY A 130 -5.03 -7.15 24.30
N ASP A 131 -3.97 -7.75 23.73
CA ASP A 131 -3.98 -9.07 23.08
C ASP A 131 -3.64 -10.23 24.04
N GLY A 132 -3.61 -9.96 25.34
CA GLY A 132 -3.28 -10.92 26.40
C GLY A 132 -1.79 -11.10 26.65
N LYS A 133 -0.91 -10.43 25.90
CA LYS A 133 0.53 -10.45 26.14
C LYS A 133 0.95 -9.43 27.20
N GLY A 134 2.14 -9.65 27.75
CA GLY A 134 2.73 -8.73 28.73
C GLY A 134 3.04 -7.35 28.14
N ALA A 135 3.10 -6.34 29.01
CA ALA A 135 3.49 -4.98 28.60
C ALA A 135 4.94 -4.97 28.07
N HIS A 136 5.17 -4.16 27.05
CA HIS A 136 6.45 -4.01 26.36
C HIS A 136 6.68 -2.55 25.95
N LYS A 137 7.83 -2.22 25.36
CA LYS A 137 8.23 -0.84 25.08
C LYS A 137 8.51 -0.53 23.62
N ASP A 138 8.35 -1.49 22.72
CA ASP A 138 8.55 -1.31 21.28
C ASP A 138 7.60 -2.20 20.49
N PHE A 139 7.39 -1.86 19.22
CA PHE A 139 6.63 -2.69 18.28
C PHE A 139 7.46 -3.83 17.66
N GLY A 140 8.75 -3.91 17.95
CA GLY A 140 9.72 -4.73 17.27
C GLY A 140 10.55 -3.95 16.24
N HIS A 141 11.28 -4.67 15.42
CA HIS A 141 12.16 -4.07 14.41
C HIS A 141 11.43 -3.86 13.09
N PHE A 142 11.34 -2.62 12.63
CA PHE A 142 10.91 -2.25 11.28
C PHE A 142 12.06 -2.56 10.32
N TYR A 143 11.83 -3.46 9.39
CA TYR A 143 12.90 -4.08 8.58
C TYR A 143 13.29 -3.31 7.32
N GLY A 144 12.83 -2.10 7.10
CA GLY A 144 13.19 -1.32 5.92
C GLY A 144 12.92 -2.07 4.61
N SER A 145 13.97 -2.41 3.88
CA SER A 145 13.91 -3.20 2.64
C SER A 145 13.05 -2.57 1.55
N THR A 146 12.97 -1.25 1.51
CA THR A 146 12.29 -0.46 0.46
C THR A 146 12.79 -0.86 -0.92
N TYR A 147 11.87 -1.04 -1.88
CA TYR A 147 12.20 -1.41 -3.25
C TYR A 147 11.17 -0.87 -4.25
N VAL A 148 11.54 -0.86 -5.53
CA VAL A 148 10.65 -0.57 -6.67
C VAL A 148 10.48 -1.84 -7.49
N ALA A 149 9.25 -2.20 -7.78
CA ALA A 149 8.88 -3.29 -8.68
C ALA A 149 8.31 -2.73 -10.00
N ALA A 150 8.69 -3.37 -11.10
CA ALA A 150 8.26 -3.00 -12.44
C ALA A 150 7.15 -3.91 -12.96
N PRO A 151 6.37 -3.47 -13.96
CA PRO A 151 5.27 -4.26 -14.53
C PRO A 151 5.72 -5.56 -15.23
N ASP A 152 6.99 -5.68 -15.61
CA ASP A 152 7.58 -6.91 -16.18
C ASP A 152 7.97 -7.95 -15.10
N GLY A 153 7.78 -7.61 -13.83
CA GLY A 153 8.13 -8.45 -12.69
C GLY A 153 9.58 -8.29 -12.20
N SER A 154 10.39 -7.46 -12.83
CA SER A 154 11.69 -7.07 -12.28
C SER A 154 11.53 -6.17 -11.05
N ARG A 155 12.58 -6.06 -10.26
CA ARG A 155 12.62 -5.13 -9.12
C ARG A 155 14.04 -4.70 -8.80
N THR A 156 14.18 -3.57 -8.14
CA THR A 156 15.45 -3.14 -7.57
C THR A 156 15.85 -4.07 -6.40
N PRO A 157 17.13 -4.14 -6.04
CA PRO A 157 17.52 -4.63 -4.73
C PRO A 157 16.78 -3.85 -3.63
N GLY A 158 16.50 -4.50 -2.52
CA GLY A 158 15.95 -3.82 -1.34
C GLY A 158 17.02 -2.96 -0.65
N LEU A 159 16.59 -1.84 -0.06
CA LEU A 159 17.43 -1.08 0.85
C LEU A 159 17.82 -1.89 2.10
N CYS A 160 18.79 -1.37 2.86
CA CYS A 160 19.26 -2.02 4.07
C CYS A 160 18.13 -2.24 5.09
N ARG A 161 18.19 -3.38 5.81
CA ARG A 161 17.22 -3.72 6.87
C ARG A 161 17.45 -3.00 8.19
N ASN A 162 18.61 -2.42 8.41
CA ASN A 162 19.07 -1.98 9.73
C ASN A 162 19.45 -0.50 9.81
N LYS A 163 19.38 0.23 8.70
CA LYS A 163 19.72 1.65 8.64
C LYS A 163 18.98 2.37 7.53
N ASP A 164 18.80 3.65 7.72
CA ASP A 164 18.21 4.55 6.71
C ASP A 164 19.00 4.51 5.40
N GLY A 165 18.29 4.76 4.32
CA GLY A 165 18.87 4.79 2.98
C GLY A 165 18.00 5.54 2.01
N LEU A 166 18.59 5.95 0.90
CA LEU A 166 17.94 6.54 -0.25
C LEU A 166 17.98 5.55 -1.40
N LEU A 167 16.81 5.25 -1.98
CA LEU A 167 16.69 4.52 -3.23
C LEU A 167 16.45 5.52 -4.35
N LEU A 168 17.40 5.60 -5.26
CA LEU A 168 17.28 6.37 -6.49
C LEU A 168 17.26 5.39 -7.68
N THR A 169 16.23 5.48 -8.49
CA THR A 169 16.09 4.65 -9.70
C THR A 169 15.36 5.42 -10.78
N GLU A 170 15.70 5.13 -12.01
CA GLU A 170 14.97 5.60 -13.18
C GLU A 170 13.90 4.57 -13.55
N VAL A 171 12.71 5.03 -13.93
CA VAL A 171 11.61 4.21 -14.41
C VAL A 171 11.15 4.73 -15.77
N ASP A 172 10.99 3.81 -16.74
CA ASP A 172 10.41 4.13 -18.03
C ASP A 172 8.90 3.83 -18.02
N LEU A 173 8.07 4.86 -17.93
CA LEU A 173 6.62 4.71 -17.88
C LEU A 173 6.03 4.09 -19.17
N ASN A 174 6.75 4.14 -20.31
CA ASN A 174 6.30 3.43 -21.49
C ASN A 174 6.25 1.91 -21.29
N MET A 175 7.02 1.38 -20.33
CA MET A 175 6.95 -0.03 -19.96
C MET A 175 5.56 -0.45 -19.48
N CYS A 176 4.82 0.43 -18.83
CA CYS A 176 3.43 0.16 -18.41
C CYS A 176 2.57 -0.23 -19.60
N GLN A 177 2.64 0.55 -20.68
CA GLN A 177 1.87 0.26 -21.91
C GLN A 177 2.44 -0.95 -22.66
N GLN A 178 3.76 -1.06 -22.79
CA GLN A 178 4.40 -2.19 -23.49
C GLN A 178 4.03 -3.55 -22.86
N ILE A 179 4.05 -3.64 -21.52
CA ILE A 179 3.70 -4.88 -20.82
C ILE A 179 2.19 -5.14 -20.87
N LYS A 180 1.36 -4.10 -20.82
CA LYS A 180 -0.08 -4.19 -21.00
C LYS A 180 -0.43 -4.76 -22.39
N ASP A 181 0.20 -4.26 -23.42
CA ASP A 181 -0.03 -4.74 -24.81
C ASP A 181 0.48 -6.17 -25.00
N LYS A 182 1.60 -6.52 -24.37
CA LYS A 182 2.18 -7.86 -24.45
C LYS A 182 1.28 -8.93 -23.83
N TRP A 183 0.72 -8.66 -22.65
CA TRP A 183 -0.01 -9.67 -21.89
C TRP A 183 -1.53 -9.56 -22.03
N GLY A 184 -2.07 -8.37 -22.22
CA GLY A 184 -3.50 -8.13 -22.38
C GLY A 184 -4.34 -8.51 -21.16
N PHE A 185 -3.80 -8.49 -19.94
CA PHE A 185 -4.53 -8.91 -18.73
C PHE A 185 -5.82 -8.11 -18.51
N THR A 186 -5.81 -6.80 -18.81
CA THR A 186 -7.00 -5.95 -18.72
C THR A 186 -8.11 -6.40 -19.68
N MET A 187 -7.75 -6.90 -20.87
CA MET A 187 -8.71 -7.40 -21.88
C MET A 187 -9.26 -8.78 -21.52
N THR A 188 -8.48 -9.60 -20.82
CA THR A 188 -8.87 -10.97 -20.47
C THR A 188 -9.52 -11.07 -19.09
N ALA A 189 -9.45 -10.00 -18.28
CA ALA A 189 -10.09 -9.97 -16.98
C ALA A 189 -11.61 -10.02 -17.09
N ARG A 190 -12.23 -10.74 -16.17
CA ARG A 190 -13.68 -10.95 -16.14
C ARG A 190 -14.34 -10.02 -15.13
N TYR A 191 -14.14 -8.70 -15.30
CA TYR A 191 -14.62 -7.68 -14.36
C TYR A 191 -16.13 -7.74 -14.10
N ASP A 192 -16.92 -8.09 -15.13
CA ASP A 192 -18.36 -8.30 -15.00
C ASP A 192 -18.73 -9.43 -14.04
N GLN A 193 -17.95 -10.51 -14.07
CA GLN A 193 -18.13 -11.64 -13.15
C GLN A 193 -17.67 -11.29 -11.74
N TYR A 194 -16.54 -10.59 -11.61
CA TYR A 194 -16.03 -10.16 -10.32
C TYR A 194 -16.99 -9.19 -9.64
N ALA A 195 -17.54 -8.23 -10.37
CA ALA A 195 -18.53 -7.28 -9.86
C ALA A 195 -19.81 -7.99 -9.36
N LYS A 196 -20.33 -8.96 -10.14
CA LYS A 196 -21.49 -9.76 -9.75
C LYS A 196 -21.23 -10.59 -8.49
N LEU A 197 -20.04 -11.21 -8.39
CA LEU A 197 -19.66 -11.99 -7.22
C LEU A 197 -19.54 -11.11 -5.98
N LEU A 198 -18.87 -9.95 -6.08
CA LEU A 198 -18.72 -9.01 -4.99
C LEU A 198 -20.07 -8.43 -4.54
N SER A 199 -20.94 -8.05 -5.48
CA SER A 199 -22.29 -7.59 -5.15
C SER A 199 -23.07 -8.63 -4.37
N LYS A 200 -23.01 -9.89 -4.80
CA LYS A 200 -23.67 -11.00 -4.10
C LYS A 200 -23.06 -11.23 -2.71
N PHE A 201 -21.73 -11.17 -2.60
CA PHE A 201 -21.03 -11.42 -1.34
C PHE A 201 -21.36 -10.39 -0.24
N VAL A 202 -21.63 -9.13 -0.60
CA VAL A 202 -21.96 -8.07 0.36
C VAL A 202 -23.45 -8.02 0.73
N GLU A 203 -24.30 -8.84 0.11
CA GLU A 203 -25.70 -8.93 0.47
C GLU A 203 -25.89 -9.49 1.89
N PRO A 204 -26.76 -8.87 2.73
CA PRO A 204 -27.06 -9.42 4.04
C PRO A 204 -27.59 -10.85 3.95
N GLY A 205 -27.01 -11.77 4.73
CA GLY A 205 -27.41 -13.16 4.77
C GLY A 205 -26.79 -14.06 3.68
N TYR A 206 -25.81 -13.58 2.93
CA TYR A 206 -25.03 -14.43 2.03
C TYR A 206 -24.33 -15.56 2.81
N VAL A 207 -24.58 -16.79 2.40
CA VAL A 207 -23.91 -18.00 2.91
C VAL A 207 -23.12 -18.63 1.78
N GLN A 208 -21.84 -18.97 2.04
CA GLN A 208 -20.97 -19.67 1.08
C GLN A 208 -21.35 -21.12 0.90
#